data_d7e05674fe7c413acc09638d9403aae6
#
_entry.id   d7e05674fe7c413acc09638d9403aae6
#
_cell.length_a   1.000
_cell.length_b   1.000
_cell.length_c   1.000
_cell.angle_alpha   90.00
_cell.angle_beta   90.00
_cell.angle_gamma   90.00
#
_symmetry.space_group_name_H-M   'P 1'
#
loop_
_entity.id
_entity.type
_entity.pdbx_description
1 polymer ?
#
loop_
_entity_poly.entity_id
_entity_poly.type
_entity_poly.pdbx_seq_one_letter_code
_entity_poly.pdbx_strand_id
1 'polypeptide(L)'
;SYGFKLKQYAPRLLDKVSHKVASINDLVLERAELPMPELLTEKNMRQIRAAEKLIRKKRRQYEIQNRQFADMQPVPFLQEYLDRTTFRNKDGEVCEFTLLQKHDLNLVLQKRYALLNWQQGSGKTAAVYHRAKYLLKFHKVRNAVILAPAIATNMTWIPFLTINREKFRIVRSNADLETVPEDVFLILSTSMLSKL
;
A
#
# COMPACT_ATOMS: atom_id res chain seq x y z
N SER A 1 7.82 16.30 -3.02
CA SER A 1 6.39 16.29 -2.66
C SER A 1 6.03 15.44 -1.42
N TYR A 2 7.00 14.88 -0.70
CA TYR A 2 6.76 14.21 0.59
C TYR A 2 6.38 15.22 1.69
N GLY A 3 6.90 16.45 1.62
CA GLY A 3 6.58 17.52 2.57
C GLY A 3 5.13 17.99 2.50
N PHE A 4 4.48 17.90 1.33
CA PHE A 4 3.09 18.34 1.18
C PHE A 4 2.09 17.38 1.86
N LYS A 5 2.33 16.08 1.80
CA LYS A 5 1.48 15.09 2.49
C LYS A 5 1.61 15.12 4.02
N LEU A 6 2.81 15.35 4.52
CA LEU A 6 3.02 15.51 5.96
C LEU A 6 2.34 16.76 6.52
N LYS A 7 2.30 17.89 5.78
CA LYS A 7 1.55 19.11 6.17
C LYS A 7 0.05 18.86 6.34
N GLN A 8 -0.50 17.96 5.54
CA GLN A 8 -1.94 17.67 5.54
C GLN A 8 -2.38 16.79 6.72
N TYR A 9 -1.48 15.90 7.22
CA TYR A 9 -1.81 14.92 8.26
C TYR A 9 -1.24 15.22 9.65
N ALA A 10 -0.24 16.06 9.76
CA ALA A 10 0.36 16.41 11.05
C ALA A 10 1.02 17.81 11.04
N PRO A 11 0.23 18.89 10.91
CA PRO A 11 0.80 20.24 10.77
C PRO A 11 1.75 20.61 11.92
N ARG A 12 1.40 20.27 13.17
CA ARG A 12 2.25 20.56 14.36
C ARG A 12 3.55 19.75 14.40
N LEU A 13 3.55 18.55 13.82
CA LEU A 13 4.75 17.71 13.75
C LEU A 13 5.68 18.20 12.64
N LEU A 14 5.10 18.72 11.57
CA LEU A 14 5.85 19.25 10.43
C LEU A 14 6.50 20.58 10.74
N ASP A 15 5.83 21.45 11.50
CA ASP A 15 6.46 22.70 11.96
C ASP A 15 7.66 22.40 12.85
N LYS A 16 7.58 21.40 13.72
CA LYS A 16 8.73 20.95 14.52
C LYS A 16 9.82 20.27 13.67
N VAL A 17 9.46 19.52 12.64
CA VAL A 17 10.39 18.82 11.75
C VAL A 17 10.94 19.78 10.70
N SER A 18 10.14 20.70 10.14
CA SER A 18 10.63 21.69 9.17
C SER A 18 11.50 22.75 9.84
N HIS A 19 11.23 23.18 11.07
CA HIS A 19 12.17 23.98 11.84
C HIS A 19 13.48 23.25 12.12
N LYS A 20 13.43 21.95 12.42
CA LYS A 20 14.66 21.15 12.59
C LYS A 20 15.39 20.87 11.27
N VAL A 21 14.67 20.66 10.18
CA VAL A 21 15.26 20.44 8.85
C VAL A 21 15.76 21.75 8.25
N ALA A 22 15.05 22.86 8.41
CA ALA A 22 15.54 24.18 8.06
C ALA A 22 16.78 24.54 8.91
N SER A 23 16.76 24.32 10.22
CA SER A 23 17.94 24.52 11.07
C SER A 23 19.13 23.61 10.73
N ILE A 24 18.85 22.40 10.22
CA ILE A 24 19.94 21.50 9.73
C ILE A 24 20.48 21.96 8.38
N ASN A 25 19.64 22.46 7.47
CA ASN A 25 20.10 23.05 6.22
C ASN A 25 20.81 24.38 6.44
N ASP A 26 20.31 25.22 7.34
CA ASP A 26 20.95 26.47 7.74
C ASP A 26 22.27 26.19 8.47
N LEU A 27 22.34 25.20 9.34
CA LEU A 27 23.58 24.71 9.95
C LEU A 27 24.58 24.11 8.95
N VAL A 28 24.12 23.54 7.86
CA VAL A 28 25.00 23.03 6.79
C VAL A 28 25.51 24.18 5.92
N LEU A 29 24.71 25.22 5.71
CA LEU A 29 25.10 26.43 4.96
C LEU A 29 25.93 27.40 5.80
N GLU A 30 25.64 27.53 7.10
CA GLU A 30 26.36 28.38 8.07
C GLU A 30 27.60 27.70 8.69
N ARG A 31 27.95 26.51 8.26
CA ARG A 31 29.06 25.72 8.84
C ARG A 31 30.45 26.39 8.73
N ALA A 32 30.54 27.51 8.09
CA ALA A 32 31.76 28.31 7.98
C ALA A 32 31.96 29.31 9.14
N GLU A 33 30.94 29.65 9.96
CA GLU A 33 31.02 30.81 10.82
C GLU A 33 30.55 30.67 12.28
N LEU A 34 30.09 29.49 12.73
CA LEU A 34 29.62 29.35 14.12
C LEU A 34 30.56 28.51 14.98
N PRO A 35 30.91 28.97 16.19
CA PRO A 35 31.61 28.14 17.18
C PRO A 35 30.69 27.04 17.68
N MET A 36 31.04 25.82 17.36
CA MET A 36 30.26 24.57 17.43
C MET A 36 30.24 23.78 18.76
N PRO A 37 30.41 24.24 19.97
CA PRO A 37 30.40 23.30 21.08
C PRO A 37 29.08 23.16 21.84
N GLU A 38 28.15 24.12 21.80
CA GLU A 38 27.08 24.14 22.80
C GLU A 38 25.74 23.53 22.39
N LEU A 39 25.49 23.27 21.11
CA LEU A 39 24.19 22.78 20.60
C LEU A 39 24.10 21.28 20.36
N LEU A 40 25.21 20.54 20.36
CA LEU A 40 25.25 19.12 20.10
C LEU A 40 25.52 18.30 21.37
N THR A 41 24.54 18.25 22.26
CA THR A 41 24.62 17.28 23.37
C THR A 41 24.75 15.86 22.77
N GLU A 42 25.45 14.97 23.46
CA GLU A 42 25.62 13.58 23.04
C GLU A 42 24.29 12.89 22.75
N LYS A 43 23.24 13.27 23.47
CA LYS A 43 21.86 12.83 23.26
C LYS A 43 21.30 13.26 21.90
N ASN A 44 21.53 14.53 21.52
CA ASN A 44 21.07 15.06 20.22
C ASN A 44 21.83 14.43 19.06
N MET A 45 23.14 14.18 19.22
CA MET A 45 23.93 13.48 18.22
C MET A 45 23.49 12.03 18.01
N ARG A 46 23.13 11.32 19.09
CA ARG A 46 22.58 9.97 18.97
C ARG A 46 21.24 9.97 18.22
N GLN A 47 20.37 10.93 18.48
CA GLN A 47 19.09 11.06 17.77
C GLN A 47 19.28 11.41 16.28
N ILE A 48 20.19 12.32 15.95
CA ILE A 48 20.53 12.69 14.58
C ILE A 48 21.08 11.47 13.81
N ARG A 49 22.04 10.76 14.37
CA ARG A 49 22.60 9.53 13.77
C ARG A 49 21.54 8.44 13.56
N ALA A 50 20.61 8.26 14.51
CA ALA A 50 19.52 7.31 14.38
C ALA A 50 18.53 7.73 13.25
N ALA A 51 18.20 9.02 13.16
CA ALA A 51 17.36 9.56 12.08
C ALA A 51 18.03 9.43 10.71
N GLU A 52 19.32 9.76 10.59
CA GLU A 52 20.09 9.58 9.34
C GLU A 52 20.13 8.12 8.91
N LYS A 53 20.37 7.19 9.85
CA LYS A 53 20.37 5.76 9.56
C LYS A 53 19.01 5.29 9.03
N LEU A 54 17.92 5.78 9.62
CA LEU A 54 16.56 5.48 9.18
C LEU A 54 16.27 6.05 7.79
N ILE A 55 16.65 7.29 7.53
CA ILE A 55 16.50 7.96 6.23
C ILE A 55 17.29 7.21 5.15
N ARG A 56 18.56 6.87 5.41
CA ARG A 56 19.41 6.10 4.48
C ARG A 56 18.80 4.72 4.20
N LYS A 57 18.28 4.03 5.23
CA LYS A 57 17.61 2.74 5.06
C LYS A 57 16.36 2.85 4.18
N LYS A 58 15.51 3.86 4.43
CA LYS A 58 14.29 4.10 3.64
C LYS A 58 14.61 4.51 2.20
N ARG A 59 15.60 5.37 1.99
CA ARG A 59 16.06 5.79 0.66
C ARG A 59 16.60 4.61 -0.13
N ARG A 60 17.44 3.77 0.48
CA ARG A 60 17.95 2.55 -0.15
C ARG A 60 16.84 1.56 -0.50
N GLN A 61 15.85 1.38 0.40
CA GLN A 61 14.68 0.53 0.12
C GLN A 61 13.85 1.07 -1.06
N TYR A 62 13.67 2.38 -1.12
CA TYR A 62 12.95 3.03 -2.23
C TYR A 62 13.71 2.90 -3.56
N GLU A 63 15.02 3.12 -3.57
CA GLU A 63 15.87 2.94 -4.74
C GLU A 63 15.88 1.48 -5.23
N ILE A 64 15.99 0.51 -4.31
CA ILE A 64 15.91 -0.92 -4.64
C ILE A 64 14.53 -1.28 -5.20
N GLN A 65 13.44 -0.77 -4.59
CA GLN A 65 12.09 -1.02 -5.09
C GLN A 65 11.86 -0.45 -6.49
N ASN A 66 12.36 0.75 -6.76
CA ASN A 66 12.21 1.37 -8.07
C ASN A 66 13.05 0.66 -9.14
N ARG A 67 14.33 0.34 -8.85
CA ARG A 67 15.17 -0.42 -9.78
C ARG A 67 14.59 -1.80 -10.04
N GLN A 68 14.18 -2.52 -9.00
CA GLN A 68 13.58 -3.85 -9.17
C GLN A 68 12.30 -3.83 -10.00
N PHE A 69 11.52 -2.74 -9.99
CA PHE A 69 10.31 -2.65 -10.80
C PHE A 69 10.64 -2.46 -12.29
N ALA A 70 11.65 -1.63 -12.62
CA ALA A 70 12.07 -1.39 -13.99
C ALA A 70 12.72 -2.63 -14.65
N ASP A 71 13.41 -3.46 -13.84
CA ASP A 71 14.14 -4.65 -14.31
C ASP A 71 13.36 -5.97 -14.15
N MET A 72 12.13 -5.90 -13.61
CA MET A 72 11.32 -7.08 -13.37
C MET A 72 10.82 -7.70 -14.67
N GLN A 73 10.93 -9.02 -14.75
CA GLN A 73 10.37 -9.81 -15.82
C GLN A 73 9.21 -10.69 -15.32
N PRO A 74 8.24 -11.01 -16.17
CA PRO A 74 7.19 -11.96 -15.82
C PRO A 74 7.77 -13.33 -15.44
N VAL A 75 7.24 -13.90 -14.36
CA VAL A 75 7.63 -15.23 -13.89
C VAL A 75 6.73 -16.28 -14.52
N PRO A 76 7.26 -17.35 -15.14
CA PRO A 76 6.46 -18.36 -15.82
C PRO A 76 5.37 -19.01 -14.96
N PHE A 77 5.67 -19.35 -13.72
CA PHE A 77 4.69 -19.92 -12.78
C PHE A 77 3.50 -18.98 -12.53
N LEU A 78 3.76 -17.68 -12.37
CA LEU A 78 2.71 -16.68 -12.18
C LEU A 78 1.90 -16.47 -13.46
N GLN A 79 2.54 -16.59 -14.63
CA GLN A 79 1.85 -16.52 -15.91
C GLN A 79 0.88 -17.69 -16.06
N GLU A 80 1.33 -18.91 -15.78
CA GLU A 80 0.49 -20.10 -15.81
C GLU A 80 -0.70 -20.01 -14.83
N TYR A 81 -0.48 -19.46 -13.62
CA TYR A 81 -1.55 -19.17 -12.67
C TYR A 81 -2.57 -18.20 -13.24
N LEU A 82 -2.11 -17.09 -13.83
CA LEU A 82 -2.99 -16.06 -14.40
C LEU A 82 -3.73 -16.55 -15.65
N ASP A 83 -3.14 -17.41 -16.45
CA ASP A 83 -3.77 -17.99 -17.64
C ASP A 83 -4.95 -18.90 -17.31
N ARG A 84 -4.93 -19.51 -16.13
CA ARG A 84 -6.04 -20.35 -15.62
C ARG A 84 -7.04 -19.56 -14.77
N THR A 85 -6.83 -18.26 -14.59
CA THR A 85 -7.62 -17.43 -13.71
C THR A 85 -8.77 -16.78 -14.44
N THR A 86 -9.99 -17.01 -13.95
CA THR A 86 -11.21 -16.39 -14.46
C THR A 86 -11.97 -15.70 -13.35
N PHE A 87 -12.83 -14.76 -13.71
CA PHE A 87 -13.75 -14.08 -12.80
C PHE A 87 -15.07 -13.80 -13.50
N ARG A 88 -16.12 -13.49 -12.73
CA ARG A 88 -17.39 -13.05 -13.29
C ARG A 88 -17.50 -11.52 -13.25
N ASN A 89 -17.93 -10.95 -14.36
CA ASN A 89 -18.24 -9.53 -14.45
C ASN A 89 -19.57 -9.21 -13.74
N LYS A 90 -20.01 -7.95 -13.79
CA LYS A 90 -21.28 -7.49 -13.20
C LYS A 90 -22.51 -8.18 -13.79
N ASP A 91 -22.43 -8.65 -15.02
CA ASP A 91 -23.52 -9.32 -15.75
C ASP A 91 -23.49 -10.85 -15.52
N GLY A 92 -22.54 -11.32 -14.73
CA GLY A 92 -22.37 -12.76 -14.39
C GLY A 92 -21.60 -13.56 -15.44
N GLU A 93 -21.12 -12.91 -16.51
CA GLU A 93 -20.34 -13.55 -17.57
C GLU A 93 -18.92 -13.90 -17.08
N VAL A 94 -18.42 -15.03 -17.52
CA VAL A 94 -17.05 -15.45 -17.21
C VAL A 94 -16.08 -14.67 -18.09
N CYS A 95 -15.16 -13.98 -17.46
CA CYS A 95 -14.14 -13.15 -18.08
C CYS A 95 -12.73 -13.64 -17.72
N GLU A 96 -11.81 -13.36 -18.62
CA GLU A 96 -10.36 -13.53 -18.42
C GLU A 96 -9.66 -12.18 -18.49
N PHE A 97 -8.46 -12.13 -17.95
CA PHE A 97 -7.59 -10.97 -18.13
C PHE A 97 -7.01 -10.94 -19.56
N THR A 98 -6.88 -9.74 -20.12
CA THR A 98 -6.13 -9.54 -21.36
C THR A 98 -4.63 -9.84 -21.15
N LEU A 99 -3.88 -10.04 -22.22
CA LEU A 99 -2.43 -10.29 -22.15
C LEU A 99 -1.69 -9.17 -21.40
N LEU A 100 -2.05 -7.92 -21.63
CA LEU A 100 -1.45 -6.78 -20.96
C LEU A 100 -1.75 -6.77 -19.46
N GLN A 101 -3.01 -7.05 -19.08
CA GLN A 101 -3.40 -7.16 -17.68
C GLN A 101 -2.69 -8.34 -16.99
N LYS A 102 -2.56 -9.49 -17.65
CA LYS A 102 -1.82 -10.65 -17.13
C LYS A 102 -0.35 -10.31 -16.90
N HIS A 103 0.27 -9.60 -17.84
CA HIS A 103 1.64 -9.11 -17.71
C HIS A 103 1.82 -8.23 -16.48
N ASP A 104 1.01 -7.17 -16.35
CA ASP A 104 1.07 -6.25 -15.21
C ASP A 104 0.80 -6.97 -13.88
N LEU A 105 -0.20 -7.86 -13.85
CA LEU A 105 -0.52 -8.64 -12.66
C LEU A 105 0.61 -9.59 -12.27
N ASN A 106 1.31 -10.19 -13.24
CA ASN A 106 2.48 -11.02 -12.97
C ASN A 106 3.53 -10.23 -12.20
N LEU A 107 3.84 -8.99 -12.63
CA LEU A 107 4.76 -8.12 -11.93
C LEU A 107 4.24 -7.70 -10.55
N VAL A 108 2.95 -7.40 -10.45
CA VAL A 108 2.29 -7.02 -9.19
C VAL A 108 2.29 -8.13 -8.15
N LEU A 109 2.11 -9.40 -8.57
CA LEU A 109 2.12 -10.55 -7.69
C LEU A 109 3.50 -10.82 -7.07
N GLN A 110 4.56 -10.40 -7.72
CA GLN A 110 5.93 -10.49 -7.19
C GLN A 110 6.24 -9.43 -6.13
N LYS A 111 5.39 -8.42 -5.95
CA LYS A 111 5.63 -7.30 -5.05
C LYS A 111 4.83 -7.40 -3.77
N ARG A 112 5.46 -7.02 -2.65
CA ARG A 112 4.75 -6.83 -1.38
C ARG A 112 3.77 -5.67 -1.45
N TYR A 113 4.17 -4.56 -2.10
CA TYR A 113 3.36 -3.37 -2.31
C TYR A 113 3.31 -3.05 -3.79
N ALA A 114 2.15 -2.74 -4.31
CA ALA A 114 1.96 -2.35 -5.69
C ALA A 114 0.86 -1.30 -5.82
N LEU A 115 1.00 -0.40 -6.80
CA LEU A 115 0.01 0.57 -7.19
C LEU A 115 -0.42 0.25 -8.63
N LEU A 116 -1.71 -0.06 -8.81
CA LEU A 116 -2.32 -0.23 -10.14
C LEU A 116 -2.88 1.11 -10.60
N ASN A 117 -2.13 1.81 -11.45
CA ASN A 117 -2.54 3.09 -12.05
C ASN A 117 -3.18 2.87 -13.41
N TRP A 118 -4.12 1.95 -13.50
CA TRP A 118 -4.88 1.68 -14.71
C TRP A 118 -6.01 2.70 -14.88
N GLN A 119 -6.47 2.89 -16.11
CA GLN A 119 -7.61 3.78 -16.42
C GLN A 119 -8.90 3.29 -15.75
N GLN A 120 -9.89 4.16 -15.62
CA GLN A 120 -11.21 3.79 -15.15
C GLN A 120 -11.84 2.76 -16.12
N GLY A 121 -12.53 1.75 -15.56
CA GLY A 121 -13.10 0.67 -16.36
C GLY A 121 -12.14 -0.45 -16.78
N SER A 122 -10.85 -0.33 -16.52
CA SER A 122 -9.82 -1.31 -16.92
C SER A 122 -9.72 -2.58 -16.07
N GLY A 123 -10.73 -2.90 -15.26
CA GLY A 123 -10.73 -4.15 -14.48
C GLY A 123 -9.90 -4.14 -13.19
N LYS A 124 -9.57 -2.97 -12.62
CA LYS A 124 -8.80 -2.87 -11.36
C LYS A 124 -9.39 -3.70 -10.22
N THR A 125 -10.71 -3.75 -10.09
CA THR A 125 -11.40 -4.54 -9.06
C THR A 125 -11.06 -6.02 -9.17
N ALA A 126 -11.16 -6.58 -10.38
CA ALA A 126 -10.81 -7.97 -10.65
C ALA A 126 -9.31 -8.23 -10.39
N ALA A 127 -8.44 -7.29 -10.79
CA ALA A 127 -7.00 -7.39 -10.56
C ALA A 127 -6.63 -7.44 -9.07
N VAL A 128 -7.18 -6.52 -8.27
CA VAL A 128 -6.98 -6.48 -6.81
C VAL A 128 -7.56 -7.73 -6.13
N TYR A 129 -8.74 -8.17 -6.55
CA TYR A 129 -9.36 -9.40 -6.09
C TYR A 129 -8.45 -10.61 -6.33
N HIS A 130 -7.93 -10.79 -7.54
CA HIS A 130 -7.07 -11.94 -7.85
C HIS A 130 -5.72 -11.88 -7.12
N ARG A 131 -5.18 -10.68 -6.91
CA ARG A 131 -4.03 -10.53 -6.02
C ARG A 131 -4.34 -11.00 -4.60
N ALA A 132 -5.47 -10.62 -4.05
CA ALA A 132 -5.90 -11.07 -2.73
C ALA A 132 -6.07 -12.60 -2.68
N LYS A 133 -6.73 -13.19 -3.68
CA LYS A 133 -6.89 -14.66 -3.81
C LYS A 133 -5.55 -15.38 -3.87
N TYR A 134 -4.62 -14.85 -4.63
CA TYR A 134 -3.26 -15.41 -4.71
C TYR A 134 -2.56 -15.40 -3.34
N LEU A 135 -2.64 -14.27 -2.61
CA LEU A 135 -2.05 -14.15 -1.29
C LEU A 135 -2.71 -15.09 -0.27
N LEU A 136 -4.03 -15.20 -0.25
CA LEU A 136 -4.76 -16.14 0.59
C LEU A 136 -4.30 -17.57 0.31
N LYS A 137 -4.19 -17.95 -0.96
CA LYS A 137 -3.86 -19.32 -1.37
C LYS A 137 -2.39 -19.70 -1.12
N PHE A 138 -1.43 -18.81 -1.46
CA PHE A 138 -0.01 -19.17 -1.52
C PHE A 138 0.84 -18.56 -0.40
N HIS A 139 0.44 -17.42 0.16
CA HIS A 139 1.22 -16.72 1.19
C HIS A 139 0.66 -16.92 2.61
N LYS A 140 -0.31 -17.79 2.78
CA LYS A 140 -0.92 -18.15 4.07
C LYS A 140 -1.38 -16.94 4.89
N VAL A 141 -1.83 -15.87 4.22
CA VAL A 141 -2.51 -14.77 4.90
C VAL A 141 -3.90 -15.25 5.32
N ARG A 142 -4.34 -14.90 6.52
CA ARG A 142 -5.62 -15.37 7.03
C ARG A 142 -6.81 -14.77 6.30
N ASN A 143 -6.73 -13.47 6.03
CA ASN A 143 -7.83 -12.70 5.47
C ASN A 143 -7.31 -11.60 4.55
N ALA A 144 -8.14 -11.14 3.62
CA ALA A 144 -7.87 -9.99 2.79
C ALA A 144 -8.76 -8.81 3.22
N VAL A 145 -8.18 -7.65 3.46
CA VAL A 145 -8.92 -6.44 3.84
C VAL A 145 -9.06 -5.53 2.63
N ILE A 146 -10.31 -5.20 2.30
CA ILE A 146 -10.67 -4.22 1.26
C ILE A 146 -11.10 -2.93 1.96
N LEU A 147 -10.33 -1.88 1.77
CA LEU A 147 -10.65 -0.55 2.27
C LEU A 147 -11.08 0.34 1.09
N ALA A 148 -12.32 0.78 1.08
CA ALA A 148 -12.89 1.56 0.00
C ALA A 148 -13.90 2.60 0.52
N PRO A 149 -14.19 3.69 -0.25
CA PRO A 149 -15.31 4.57 0.06
C PRO A 149 -16.63 3.80 0.10
N ALA A 150 -17.59 4.24 0.92
CA ALA A 150 -18.87 3.57 1.12
C ALA A 150 -19.62 3.29 -0.20
N ILE A 151 -19.58 4.22 -1.15
CA ILE A 151 -20.16 4.04 -2.49
C ILE A 151 -19.49 2.87 -3.22
N ALA A 152 -18.17 2.84 -3.26
CA ALA A 152 -17.42 1.75 -3.93
C ALA A 152 -17.62 0.40 -3.21
N THR A 153 -17.73 0.40 -1.88
CA THR A 153 -18.07 -0.78 -1.10
C THR A 153 -19.40 -1.38 -1.55
N ASN A 154 -20.46 -0.56 -1.57
CA ASN A 154 -21.83 -1.01 -1.85
C ASN A 154 -22.09 -1.28 -3.35
N MET A 155 -21.57 -0.43 -4.22
CA MET A 155 -21.88 -0.50 -5.66
C MET A 155 -20.90 -1.35 -6.47
N THR A 156 -19.73 -1.64 -5.92
CA THR A 156 -18.69 -2.39 -6.65
C THR A 156 -18.27 -3.66 -5.92
N TRP A 157 -17.75 -3.55 -4.69
CA TRP A 157 -17.11 -4.68 -4.03
C TRP A 157 -18.09 -5.75 -3.56
N ILE A 158 -19.18 -5.38 -2.90
CA ILE A 158 -20.18 -6.34 -2.42
C ILE A 158 -20.82 -7.09 -3.60
N PRO A 159 -21.34 -6.43 -4.66
CA PRO A 159 -21.87 -7.15 -5.82
C PRO A 159 -20.82 -8.04 -6.50
N PHE A 160 -19.59 -7.54 -6.67
CA PHE A 160 -18.52 -8.30 -7.31
C PHE A 160 -18.18 -9.60 -6.54
N LEU A 161 -17.99 -9.51 -5.23
CA LEU A 161 -17.70 -10.68 -4.39
C LEU A 161 -18.88 -11.67 -4.35
N THR A 162 -20.12 -11.17 -4.32
CA THR A 162 -21.32 -11.97 -4.35
C THR A 162 -21.43 -12.77 -5.66
N ILE A 163 -21.27 -12.13 -6.81
CA ILE A 163 -21.30 -12.77 -8.14
C ILE A 163 -20.18 -13.81 -8.28
N ASN A 164 -19.01 -13.53 -7.70
CA ASN A 164 -17.87 -14.45 -7.69
C ASN A 164 -17.95 -15.50 -6.56
N ARG A 165 -19.05 -15.55 -5.80
CA ARG A 165 -19.33 -16.51 -4.73
C ARG A 165 -18.26 -16.55 -3.64
N GLU A 166 -17.68 -15.39 -3.33
CA GLU A 166 -16.67 -15.26 -2.29
C GLU A 166 -17.29 -15.07 -0.90
N LYS A 167 -16.58 -15.59 0.10
CA LYS A 167 -16.92 -15.32 1.50
C LYS A 167 -16.45 -13.94 1.89
N PHE A 168 -17.33 -13.08 2.34
CA PHE A 168 -16.95 -11.76 2.82
C PHE A 168 -17.73 -11.34 4.05
N ARG A 169 -17.17 -10.42 4.82
CA ARG A 169 -17.80 -9.78 5.98
C ARG A 169 -17.64 -8.27 5.88
N ILE A 170 -18.73 -7.55 6.08
CA ILE A 170 -18.71 -6.09 6.19
C ILE A 170 -18.39 -5.74 7.63
N VAL A 171 -17.29 -5.01 7.85
CA VAL A 171 -16.87 -4.59 9.19
C VAL A 171 -17.51 -3.24 9.49
N ARG A 172 -18.32 -3.18 10.53
CA ARG A 172 -19.02 -1.98 11.01
C ARG A 172 -18.61 -1.58 12.42
N SER A 173 -17.98 -2.49 13.16
CA SER A 173 -17.55 -2.30 14.53
C SER A 173 -16.37 -3.22 14.86
N ASN A 174 -15.71 -2.98 15.99
CA ASN A 174 -14.66 -3.87 16.49
C ASN A 174 -15.15 -5.29 16.76
N ALA A 175 -16.41 -5.46 17.18
CA ALA A 175 -17.01 -6.77 17.39
C ALA A 175 -17.00 -7.64 16.11
N ASP A 176 -17.11 -7.04 14.94
CA ASP A 176 -17.05 -7.77 13.67
C ASP A 176 -15.66 -8.38 13.40
N LEU A 177 -14.63 -7.93 14.11
CA LEU A 177 -13.25 -8.40 13.98
C LEU A 177 -12.87 -9.49 14.99
N GLU A 178 -13.63 -9.67 16.08
CA GLU A 178 -13.29 -10.61 17.16
C GLU A 178 -13.33 -12.08 16.73
N THR A 179 -14.24 -12.44 15.83
CA THR A 179 -14.45 -13.83 15.40
C THR A 179 -14.46 -13.96 13.88
N VAL A 180 -13.36 -13.56 13.24
CA VAL A 180 -13.26 -13.65 11.78
C VAL A 180 -12.75 -15.03 11.37
N PRO A 181 -13.52 -15.79 10.55
CA PRO A 181 -13.04 -17.03 9.96
C PRO A 181 -11.83 -16.77 9.03
N GLU A 182 -11.10 -17.82 8.72
CA GLU A 182 -10.04 -17.75 7.69
C GLU A 182 -10.63 -17.70 6.28
N ASP A 183 -9.84 -17.23 5.32
CA ASP A 183 -10.21 -17.13 3.90
C ASP A 183 -11.45 -16.27 3.63
N VAL A 184 -11.58 -15.15 4.36
CA VAL A 184 -12.71 -14.22 4.21
C VAL A 184 -12.17 -12.85 3.75
N PHE A 185 -12.92 -12.22 2.85
CA PHE A 185 -12.71 -10.82 2.51
C PHE A 185 -13.38 -9.92 3.55
N LEU A 186 -12.63 -9.08 4.22
CA LEU A 186 -13.13 -8.06 5.12
C LEU A 186 -13.31 -6.76 4.37
N ILE A 187 -14.51 -6.22 4.36
CA ILE A 187 -14.83 -4.98 3.65
C ILE A 187 -15.01 -3.88 4.68
N LEU A 188 -14.18 -2.84 4.60
CA LEU A 188 -14.23 -1.66 5.45
C LEU A 188 -14.49 -0.42 4.59
N SER A 189 -15.42 0.41 5.04
CA SER A 189 -15.53 1.77 4.49
C SER A 189 -14.46 2.68 5.09
N THR A 190 -13.88 3.56 4.26
CA THR A 190 -12.91 4.56 4.73
C THR A 190 -13.47 5.46 5.83
N SER A 191 -14.78 5.72 5.84
CA SER A 191 -15.46 6.49 6.89
C SER A 191 -15.57 5.75 8.23
N MET A 192 -15.32 4.44 8.26
CA MET A 192 -15.35 3.63 9.49
C MET A 192 -14.00 3.58 10.19
N LEU A 193 -12.89 3.85 9.49
CA LEU A 193 -11.55 3.77 10.09
C LEU A 193 -11.34 4.63 11.33
N SER A 194 -12.05 5.74 11.43
CA SER A 194 -11.98 6.64 12.61
C SER A 194 -12.83 6.14 13.79
N LYS A 195 -13.64 5.09 13.57
CA LYS A 195 -14.55 4.53 14.58
C LYS A 195 -14.11 3.16 15.12
N LEU A 196 -13.10 2.56 14.46
CA LEU A 196 -12.42 1.33 14.88
C LEU A 196 -11.17 1.66 15.70
#